data_5baf5cc2cd9c54f3c8cd189928235024
#
_entry.id   5baf5cc2cd9c54f3c8cd189928235024
#
_cell.length_a   1.000
_cell.length_b   1.000
_cell.length_c   1.000
_cell.angle_alpha   90.00
_cell.angle_beta   90.00
_cell.angle_gamma   90.00
#
_symmetry.space_group_name_H-M   'P 1'
#
loop_
_entity.id
_entity.type
_entity.pdbx_description
1 polymer ?
#
loop_
_entity_poly.entity_id
_entity_poly.type
_entity_poly.pdbx_seq_one_letter_code
_entity_poly.pdbx_strand_id
1 'polypeptide(L)'
;LKSIKDKNSVDFDVSMKDIICSYEKNGKETIKNIGTLPTGLKGILYYKMDSMKKLDIDVMARISNTASPIIEELKGKDYNSVCKILCILLDNANEAACESKEKSVLIDISALDDTLNIIVENSFKDKVNIKKLHNRYYSTKGNGRGLGLFLANKIVKENNNVNLVQNIHGDRFVSEIIVNVKEK
;
A
#
# COMPACT_ATOMS: atom_id res chain seq x y z
N LEU A 1 -32.82 -14.31 -6.29
CA LEU A 1 -31.63 -14.02 -5.45
C LEU A 1 -30.28 -14.39 -6.11
N LYS A 2 -30.27 -15.04 -7.31
CA LYS A 2 -29.04 -15.41 -8.05
C LYS A 2 -28.53 -14.30 -9.00
N SER A 3 -29.35 -13.34 -9.39
CA SER A 3 -29.01 -12.39 -10.47
C SER A 3 -28.27 -11.10 -10.02
N ILE A 4 -28.18 -10.83 -8.73
CA ILE A 4 -27.55 -9.58 -8.23
C ILE A 4 -26.05 -9.77 -7.97
N LYS A 5 -25.60 -11.00 -7.65
CA LYS A 5 -24.17 -11.26 -7.41
C LYS A 5 -23.32 -11.25 -8.69
N ASP A 6 -23.89 -11.66 -9.83
CA ASP A 6 -23.13 -11.76 -11.08
C ASP A 6 -22.90 -10.40 -11.78
N LYS A 7 -23.80 -9.42 -11.61
CA LYS A 7 -23.62 -8.09 -12.21
C LYS A 7 -22.48 -7.28 -11.56
N ASN A 8 -22.36 -7.33 -10.23
CA ASN A 8 -21.33 -6.56 -9.55
C ASN A 8 -19.91 -7.11 -9.76
N SER A 9 -19.76 -8.43 -9.98
CA SER A 9 -18.46 -9.04 -10.28
C SER A 9 -17.99 -8.72 -11.71
N VAL A 10 -18.90 -8.72 -12.66
CA VAL A 10 -18.59 -8.41 -14.07
C VAL A 10 -18.22 -6.93 -14.24
N ASP A 11 -18.95 -6.02 -13.61
CA ASP A 11 -18.65 -4.59 -13.68
C ASP A 11 -17.31 -4.25 -12.99
N PHE A 12 -16.97 -4.94 -11.89
CA PHE A 12 -15.68 -4.77 -11.21
C PHE A 12 -14.52 -5.27 -12.08
N ASP A 13 -14.65 -6.45 -12.69
CA ASP A 13 -13.63 -7.03 -13.57
C ASP A 13 -13.41 -6.19 -14.84
N VAL A 14 -14.46 -5.61 -15.42
CA VAL A 14 -14.36 -4.71 -16.58
C VAL A 14 -13.65 -3.42 -16.18
N SER A 15 -14.06 -2.80 -15.08
CA SER A 15 -13.43 -1.56 -14.57
C SER A 15 -11.94 -1.77 -14.23
N MET A 16 -11.57 -2.91 -13.65
CA MET A 16 -10.18 -3.24 -13.35
C MET A 16 -9.35 -3.46 -14.63
N LYS A 17 -9.91 -4.12 -15.65
CA LYS A 17 -9.24 -4.29 -16.95
C LYS A 17 -9.01 -2.94 -17.65
N ASP A 18 -9.97 -2.03 -17.59
CA ASP A 18 -9.83 -0.70 -18.19
C ASP A 18 -8.75 0.13 -17.48
N ILE A 19 -8.67 0.06 -16.15
CA ILE A 19 -7.62 0.68 -15.35
C ILE A 19 -6.26 0.08 -15.74
N ILE A 20 -6.13 -1.24 -15.78
CA ILE A 20 -4.88 -1.93 -16.17
C ILE A 20 -4.46 -1.50 -17.57
N CYS A 21 -5.38 -1.56 -18.57
CA CYS A 21 -5.08 -1.13 -19.94
C CYS A 21 -4.67 0.33 -20.05
N SER A 22 -5.24 1.22 -19.25
CA SER A 22 -4.86 2.65 -19.24
C SER A 22 -3.44 2.86 -18.75
N TYR A 23 -3.02 2.07 -17.76
CA TYR A 23 -1.66 2.10 -17.23
C TYR A 23 -0.63 1.51 -18.20
N GLU A 24 -0.97 0.42 -18.89
CA GLU A 24 -0.10 -0.22 -19.89
C GLU A 24 0.09 0.65 -21.13
N LYS A 25 -0.94 1.40 -21.56
CA LYS A 25 -0.89 2.27 -22.75
C LYS A 25 -0.13 3.58 -22.50
N ASN A 26 -0.13 4.09 -21.29
CA ASN A 26 0.52 5.38 -20.97
C ASN A 26 2.03 5.29 -20.70
N GLY A 27 2.67 4.13 -20.96
CA GLY A 27 4.07 3.87 -21.31
C GLY A 27 5.19 4.65 -20.61
N LYS A 28 4.97 5.30 -19.48
CA LYS A 28 6.05 5.87 -18.67
C LYS A 28 6.50 4.83 -17.66
N GLU A 29 7.81 4.75 -17.43
CA GLU A 29 8.54 3.81 -16.55
C GLU A 29 8.01 3.61 -15.12
N THR A 30 6.87 4.20 -14.81
CA THR A 30 6.26 4.33 -13.50
C THR A 30 5.74 3.01 -12.93
N ILE A 31 5.54 1.98 -13.77
CA ILE A 31 4.88 0.72 -13.37
C ILE A 31 5.58 -0.47 -14.06
N LYS A 32 6.80 -0.75 -13.65
CA LYS A 32 7.43 -2.01 -14.06
C LYS A 32 6.99 -3.12 -13.10
N ASN A 33 6.59 -4.26 -13.66
CA ASN A 33 6.33 -5.53 -12.95
C ASN A 33 5.09 -5.59 -12.04
N ILE A 34 4.20 -4.60 -11.99
CA ILE A 34 2.91 -4.76 -11.26
C ILE A 34 2.13 -5.99 -11.77
N GLY A 35 2.24 -6.27 -13.06
CA GLY A 35 1.60 -7.42 -13.71
C GLY A 35 1.98 -8.77 -13.08
N THR A 36 3.18 -8.89 -12.50
CA THR A 36 3.68 -10.13 -11.90
C THR A 36 3.17 -10.39 -10.49
N LEU A 37 2.54 -9.40 -9.85
CA LEU A 37 2.01 -9.56 -8.49
C LEU A 37 0.72 -10.40 -8.48
N PRO A 38 0.44 -11.12 -7.37
CA PRO A 38 -0.83 -11.78 -7.16
C PRO A 38 -2.01 -10.82 -7.28
N THR A 39 -3.15 -11.30 -7.76
CA THR A 39 -4.33 -10.50 -8.13
C THR A 39 -4.79 -9.54 -7.02
N GLY A 40 -4.75 -9.96 -5.75
CA GLY A 40 -5.15 -9.12 -4.62
C GLY A 40 -4.29 -7.88 -4.47
N LEU A 41 -2.95 -8.03 -4.41
CA LEU A 41 -2.01 -6.91 -4.32
C LEU A 41 -2.05 -6.03 -5.56
N LYS A 42 -2.10 -6.65 -6.74
CA LYS A 42 -2.26 -5.95 -8.03
C LYS A 42 -3.49 -5.05 -8.01
N GLY A 43 -4.64 -5.57 -7.59
CA GLY A 43 -5.88 -4.83 -7.49
C GLY A 43 -5.81 -3.65 -6.51
N ILE A 44 -5.23 -3.86 -5.34
CA ILE A 44 -5.01 -2.80 -4.35
C ILE A 44 -4.17 -1.67 -4.95
N LEU A 45 -3.03 -2.00 -5.58
CA LEU A 45 -2.12 -1.01 -6.13
C LEU A 45 -2.80 -0.20 -7.24
N TYR A 46 -3.40 -0.86 -8.23
CA TYR A 46 -4.07 -0.15 -9.33
C TYR A 46 -5.17 0.78 -8.83
N TYR A 47 -6.04 0.30 -7.93
CA TYR A 47 -7.12 1.11 -7.40
C TYR A 47 -6.61 2.33 -6.63
N LYS A 48 -5.63 2.14 -5.75
CA LYS A 48 -5.08 3.25 -4.94
C LYS A 48 -4.29 4.25 -5.79
N MET A 49 -3.48 3.77 -6.73
CA MET A 49 -2.72 4.64 -7.63
C MET A 49 -3.64 5.44 -8.56
N ASP A 50 -4.72 4.84 -9.08
CA ASP A 50 -5.72 5.56 -9.87
C ASP A 50 -6.40 6.66 -9.03
N SER A 51 -6.78 6.35 -7.78
CA SER A 51 -7.33 7.33 -6.85
C SER A 51 -6.37 8.51 -6.58
N MET A 52 -5.07 8.22 -6.39
CA MET A 52 -4.03 9.23 -6.20
C MET A 52 -3.85 10.13 -7.43
N LYS A 53 -3.82 9.54 -8.62
CA LYS A 53 -3.71 10.29 -9.88
C LYS A 53 -4.88 11.24 -10.12
N LYS A 54 -6.10 10.83 -9.75
CA LYS A 54 -7.29 11.70 -9.82
C LYS A 54 -7.21 12.94 -8.91
N LEU A 55 -6.32 12.91 -7.92
CA LEU A 55 -6.03 14.02 -7.00
C LEU A 55 -4.76 14.78 -7.36
N ASP A 56 -4.22 14.56 -8.57
CA ASP A 56 -2.96 15.15 -9.07
C ASP A 56 -1.75 14.81 -8.19
N ILE A 57 -1.75 13.61 -7.59
CA ILE A 57 -0.60 13.09 -6.85
C ILE A 57 0.29 12.34 -7.83
N ASP A 58 1.58 12.72 -7.87
CA ASP A 58 2.61 11.97 -8.60
C ASP A 58 2.91 10.67 -7.86
N VAL A 59 2.47 9.55 -8.43
CA VAL A 59 2.63 8.24 -7.82
C VAL A 59 3.47 7.32 -8.68
N MET A 60 4.53 6.76 -8.08
CA MET A 60 5.44 5.81 -8.71
C MET A 60 5.40 4.48 -7.95
N ALA A 61 5.38 3.36 -8.70
CA ALA A 61 5.54 2.02 -8.13
C ALA A 61 6.72 1.30 -8.79
N ARG A 62 7.61 0.76 -7.98
CA ARG A 62 8.74 -0.09 -8.38
C ARG A 62 8.58 -1.46 -7.75
N ILE A 63 8.54 -2.50 -8.57
CA ILE A 63 8.42 -3.88 -8.12
C ILE A 63 9.61 -4.66 -8.64
N SER A 64 10.42 -5.20 -7.72
CA SER A 64 11.53 -6.09 -8.06
C SER A 64 11.03 -7.44 -8.59
N ASN A 65 11.75 -8.01 -9.55
CA ASN A 65 11.48 -9.36 -10.04
C ASN A 65 11.60 -10.43 -8.94
N THR A 66 12.35 -10.14 -7.86
CA THR A 66 12.51 -11.04 -6.71
C THR A 66 11.29 -11.07 -5.79
N ALA A 67 10.39 -10.08 -5.89
CA ALA A 67 9.27 -9.96 -4.96
C ALA A 67 8.15 -10.97 -5.22
N SER A 68 7.80 -11.21 -6.50
CA SER A 68 6.65 -12.07 -6.84
C SER A 68 6.78 -13.50 -6.33
N PRO A 69 7.91 -14.21 -6.51
CA PRO A 69 8.09 -15.55 -5.95
C PRO A 69 7.92 -15.59 -4.43
N ILE A 70 8.49 -14.63 -3.72
CA ILE A 70 8.41 -14.55 -2.26
C ILE A 70 6.97 -14.26 -1.79
N ILE A 71 6.24 -13.40 -2.52
CA ILE A 71 4.84 -13.12 -2.21
C ILE A 71 3.95 -14.35 -2.42
N GLU A 72 4.23 -15.17 -3.42
CA GLU A 72 3.50 -16.43 -3.68
C GLU A 72 3.71 -17.47 -2.56
N GLU A 73 4.85 -17.43 -1.87
CA GLU A 73 5.14 -18.30 -0.72
C GLU A 73 4.45 -17.85 0.57
N LEU A 74 3.88 -16.64 0.63
CA LEU A 74 3.21 -16.14 1.83
C LEU A 74 2.01 -17.03 2.20
N LYS A 75 1.96 -17.44 3.47
CA LYS A 75 0.77 -18.09 4.01
C LYS A 75 -0.43 -17.15 3.98
N GLY A 76 -1.63 -17.69 3.86
CA GLY A 76 -2.85 -16.88 3.70
C GLY A 76 -3.05 -15.83 4.80
N LYS A 77 -2.64 -16.12 6.06
CA LYS A 77 -2.69 -15.16 7.17
C LYS A 77 -1.74 -13.98 6.94
N ASP A 78 -0.50 -14.26 6.51
CA ASP A 78 0.54 -13.25 6.29
C ASP A 78 0.18 -12.39 5.09
N TYR A 79 -0.23 -13.00 3.99
CA TYR A 79 -0.72 -12.31 2.80
C TYR A 79 -1.88 -11.36 3.12
N ASN A 80 -2.87 -11.83 3.88
CA ASN A 80 -4.01 -11.00 4.29
C ASN A 80 -3.58 -9.83 5.19
N SER A 81 -2.62 -10.05 6.09
CA SER A 81 -2.05 -9.01 6.95
C SER A 81 -1.35 -7.94 6.11
N VAL A 82 -0.50 -8.35 5.17
CA VAL A 82 0.19 -7.46 4.22
C VAL A 82 -0.82 -6.62 3.43
N CYS A 83 -1.83 -7.25 2.83
CA CYS A 83 -2.86 -6.53 2.06
C CYS A 83 -3.58 -5.47 2.91
N LYS A 84 -3.98 -5.81 4.13
CA LYS A 84 -4.68 -4.88 5.04
C LYS A 84 -3.78 -3.71 5.45
N ILE A 85 -2.54 -4.00 5.86
CA ILE A 85 -1.58 -2.97 6.28
C ILE A 85 -1.28 -2.06 5.09
N LEU A 86 -1.00 -2.63 3.90
CA LEU A 86 -0.72 -1.85 2.69
C LEU A 86 -1.88 -0.93 2.32
N CYS A 87 -3.13 -1.40 2.37
CA CYS A 87 -4.30 -0.54 2.16
C CYS A 87 -4.30 0.67 3.10
N ILE A 88 -4.06 0.43 4.41
CA ILE A 88 -4.02 1.50 5.42
C ILE A 88 -2.89 2.49 5.12
N LEU A 89 -1.69 2.01 4.77
CA LEU A 89 -0.56 2.87 4.47
C LEU A 89 -0.79 3.70 3.22
N LEU A 90 -1.37 3.13 2.17
CA LEU A 90 -1.69 3.85 0.94
C LEU A 90 -2.79 4.89 1.14
N ASP A 91 -3.78 4.63 2.00
CA ASP A 91 -4.79 5.64 2.37
C ASP A 91 -4.15 6.80 3.12
N ASN A 92 -3.28 6.51 4.08
CA ASN A 92 -2.56 7.55 4.82
C ASN A 92 -1.62 8.36 3.91
N ALA A 93 -0.92 7.70 2.99
CA ALA A 93 -0.04 8.33 2.01
C ALA A 93 -0.82 9.25 1.07
N ASN A 94 -1.95 8.78 0.54
CA ASN A 94 -2.85 9.56 -0.31
C ASN A 94 -3.32 10.85 0.38
N GLU A 95 -3.82 10.71 1.61
CA GLU A 95 -4.28 11.85 2.40
C GLU A 95 -3.15 12.86 2.71
N ALA A 96 -1.97 12.37 3.11
CA ALA A 96 -0.84 13.23 3.46
C ALA A 96 -0.26 13.94 2.24
N ALA A 97 -0.08 13.23 1.13
CA ALA A 97 0.43 13.77 -0.13
C ALA A 97 -0.53 14.80 -0.74
N CYS A 98 -1.85 14.56 -0.67
CA CYS A 98 -2.86 15.49 -1.17
C CYS A 98 -2.76 16.88 -0.52
N GLU A 99 -2.41 16.95 0.76
CA GLU A 99 -2.25 18.19 1.52
C GLU A 99 -0.84 18.79 1.40
N SER A 100 0.14 18.04 0.90
CA SER A 100 1.53 18.50 0.77
C SER A 100 1.75 19.34 -0.47
N LYS A 101 2.88 20.09 -0.48
CA LYS A 101 3.27 20.93 -1.62
C LYS A 101 3.70 20.09 -2.83
N GLU A 102 4.42 18.98 -2.59
CA GLU A 102 5.01 18.17 -3.66
C GLU A 102 4.05 17.13 -4.23
N LYS A 103 3.03 16.75 -3.46
CA LYS A 103 2.01 15.74 -3.86
C LYS A 103 2.63 14.50 -4.50
N SER A 104 3.50 13.80 -3.76
CA SER A 104 4.18 12.63 -4.31
C SER A 104 4.12 11.42 -3.38
N VAL A 105 4.01 10.23 -4.00
CA VAL A 105 4.01 8.92 -3.33
C VAL A 105 4.90 7.96 -4.11
N LEU A 106 5.79 7.25 -3.40
CA LEU A 106 6.59 6.16 -3.94
C LEU A 106 6.18 4.86 -3.25
N ILE A 107 5.98 3.81 -4.04
CA ILE A 107 5.76 2.44 -3.57
C ILE A 107 6.91 1.60 -4.10
N ASP A 108 7.64 0.92 -3.21
CA ASP A 108 8.72 0.01 -3.60
C ASP A 108 8.45 -1.37 -2.98
N ILE A 109 8.44 -2.40 -3.83
CA ILE A 109 8.24 -3.79 -3.41
C ILE A 109 9.43 -4.61 -3.87
N SER A 110 10.19 -5.11 -2.92
CA SER A 110 11.40 -5.89 -3.18
C SER A 110 11.51 -7.07 -2.21
N ALA A 111 12.30 -8.06 -2.59
CA ALA A 111 12.64 -9.17 -1.71
C ALA A 111 14.12 -9.47 -1.77
N LEU A 112 14.68 -9.77 -0.61
CA LEU A 112 16.03 -10.25 -0.44
C LEU A 112 16.00 -11.50 0.44
N ASP A 113 16.57 -12.57 -0.06
CA ASP A 113 16.48 -13.90 0.55
C ASP A 113 15.01 -14.27 0.85
N ASP A 114 14.67 -14.60 2.07
CA ASP A 114 13.33 -14.97 2.52
C ASP A 114 12.56 -13.80 3.13
N THR A 115 12.98 -12.56 2.87
CA THR A 115 12.39 -11.35 3.43
C THR A 115 11.76 -10.49 2.33
N LEU A 116 10.47 -10.22 2.45
CA LEU A 116 9.74 -9.26 1.61
C LEU A 116 9.74 -7.90 2.28
N ASN A 117 10.11 -6.86 1.54
CA ASN A 117 10.04 -5.46 1.95
C ASN A 117 9.06 -4.71 1.06
N ILE A 118 8.11 -4.01 1.68
CA ILE A 118 7.18 -3.11 0.99
C ILE A 118 7.29 -1.72 1.62
N ILE A 119 7.80 -0.78 0.86
CA ILE A 119 7.99 0.61 1.28
C ILE A 119 6.89 1.47 0.66
N VAL A 120 6.24 2.28 1.48
CA VAL A 120 5.38 3.38 1.05
C VAL A 120 5.99 4.67 1.60
N GLU A 121 6.44 5.52 0.70
CA GLU A 121 7.00 6.83 1.00
C GLU A 121 6.09 7.92 0.44
N ASN A 122 5.80 8.94 1.23
CA ASN A 122 4.98 10.05 0.80
C ASN A 122 5.49 11.40 1.29
N SER A 123 5.21 12.43 0.50
CA SER A 123 5.33 13.82 0.95
C SER A 123 4.24 14.15 1.97
N PHE A 124 4.50 15.10 2.88
CA PHE A 124 3.55 15.57 3.88
C PHE A 124 3.72 17.07 4.14
N LYS A 125 2.69 17.70 4.69
CA LYS A 125 2.67 19.15 4.94
C LYS A 125 3.16 19.51 6.33
N ASP A 126 2.67 18.82 7.34
CA ASP A 126 2.86 19.22 8.75
C ASP A 126 3.87 18.33 9.48
N LYS A 127 4.51 18.88 10.51
CA LYS A 127 5.43 18.10 11.36
C LYS A 127 4.69 16.95 12.04
N VAL A 128 5.08 15.72 11.71
CA VAL A 128 4.54 14.50 12.26
C VAL A 128 5.31 14.10 13.51
N ASN A 129 4.61 13.80 14.61
CA ASN A 129 5.24 13.25 15.82
C ASN A 129 5.16 11.71 15.78
N ILE A 130 6.26 11.08 15.34
CA ILE A 130 6.34 9.62 15.20
C ILE A 130 5.98 8.88 16.49
N LYS A 131 6.40 9.37 17.65
CA LYS A 131 6.13 8.72 18.95
C LYS A 131 4.63 8.61 19.27
N LYS A 132 3.82 9.47 18.68
CA LYS A 132 2.36 9.50 18.90
C LYS A 132 1.56 8.78 17.82
N LEU A 133 2.18 8.44 16.67
CA LEU A 133 1.48 7.82 15.52
C LEU A 133 0.78 6.49 15.85
N HIS A 134 1.31 5.75 16.80
CA HIS A 134 0.77 4.44 17.20
C HIS A 134 -0.35 4.52 18.25
N ASN A 135 -0.63 5.72 18.76
CA ASN A 135 -1.69 5.91 19.74
C ASN A 135 -3.07 5.91 19.06
N ARG A 136 -4.03 5.23 19.71
CA ARG A 136 -5.43 5.26 19.26
C ARG A 136 -5.93 6.71 19.24
N TYR A 137 -6.60 7.08 18.14
CA TYR A 137 -7.13 8.45 17.90
C TYR A 137 -6.08 9.55 17.74
N TYR A 138 -4.78 9.24 17.68
CA TYR A 138 -3.82 10.26 17.30
C TYR A 138 -3.94 10.55 15.80
N SER A 139 -4.25 11.79 15.49
CA SER A 139 -4.27 12.32 14.12
C SER A 139 -3.87 13.78 14.15
N THR A 140 -3.06 14.20 13.21
CA THR A 140 -2.79 15.62 12.95
C THR A 140 -4.00 16.35 12.35
N LYS A 141 -5.06 15.61 11.99
CA LYS A 141 -6.22 16.06 11.19
C LYS A 141 -7.53 16.20 11.98
N GLY A 142 -7.49 16.14 13.32
CA GLY A 142 -8.65 16.37 14.20
C GLY A 142 -9.31 15.11 14.78
N ASN A 143 -10.35 15.34 15.62
CA ASN A 143 -11.03 14.29 16.38
C ASN A 143 -11.78 13.30 15.47
N GLY A 144 -11.67 12.00 15.77
CA GLY A 144 -12.36 10.90 15.07
C GLY A 144 -11.53 10.23 13.98
N ARG A 145 -10.32 10.70 13.68
CA ARG A 145 -9.34 10.08 12.77
C ARG A 145 -8.18 9.47 13.58
N GLY A 146 -7.29 8.72 12.94
CA GLY A 146 -6.12 8.11 13.62
C GLY A 146 -6.32 6.64 13.99
N LEU A 147 -7.36 5.99 13.45
CA LEU A 147 -7.56 4.55 13.63
C LEU A 147 -6.72 3.69 12.69
N GLY A 148 -6.34 4.21 11.53
CA GLY A 148 -5.65 3.43 10.49
C GLY A 148 -4.33 2.84 11.00
N LEU A 149 -3.39 3.68 11.43
CA LEU A 149 -2.10 3.21 11.93
C LEU A 149 -2.22 2.40 13.23
N PHE A 150 -3.18 2.71 14.08
CA PHE A 150 -3.48 1.89 15.25
C PHE A 150 -3.91 0.46 14.83
N LEU A 151 -4.78 0.34 13.82
CA LEU A 151 -5.20 -0.96 13.27
C LEU A 151 -4.04 -1.69 12.60
N ALA A 152 -3.20 -1.00 11.82
CA ALA A 152 -2.00 -1.60 11.23
C ALA A 152 -1.09 -2.19 12.30
N ASN A 153 -0.82 -1.45 13.38
CA ASN A 153 -0.01 -1.94 14.50
C ASN A 153 -0.68 -3.09 15.27
N LYS A 154 -2.01 -3.11 15.35
CA LYS A 154 -2.73 -4.26 15.93
C LYS A 154 -2.53 -5.51 15.09
N ILE A 155 -2.64 -5.41 13.76
CA ILE A 155 -2.40 -6.55 12.84
C ILE A 155 -0.97 -7.07 13.00
N VAL A 156 0.04 -6.16 13.07
CA VAL A 156 1.45 -6.53 13.31
C VAL A 156 1.60 -7.31 14.62
N LYS A 157 1.00 -6.84 15.71
CA LYS A 157 1.07 -7.53 17.01
C LYS A 157 0.43 -8.92 17.01
N GLU A 158 -0.53 -9.17 16.13
CA GLU A 158 -1.21 -10.45 15.98
C GLU A 158 -0.52 -11.39 14.97
N ASN A 159 0.59 -10.92 14.35
CA ASN A 159 1.33 -11.67 13.34
C ASN A 159 2.85 -11.53 13.50
N ASN A 160 3.50 -12.57 14.01
CA ASN A 160 4.93 -12.55 14.31
C ASN A 160 5.84 -12.46 13.08
N ASN A 161 5.33 -12.81 11.89
CA ASN A 161 6.10 -12.78 10.65
C ASN A 161 6.10 -11.41 9.98
N VAL A 162 5.19 -10.51 10.40
CA VAL A 162 5.01 -9.19 9.80
C VAL A 162 5.45 -8.10 10.77
N ASN A 163 6.29 -7.20 10.29
CA ASN A 163 6.75 -6.03 11.04
C ASN A 163 6.40 -4.74 10.30
N LEU A 164 6.25 -3.63 11.02
CA LEU A 164 6.00 -2.31 10.46
C LEU A 164 6.96 -1.30 11.09
N VAL A 165 7.79 -0.67 10.26
CA VAL A 165 8.73 0.37 10.65
C VAL A 165 8.29 1.68 10.03
N GLN A 166 8.36 2.78 10.79
CA GLN A 166 7.99 4.11 10.31
C GLN A 166 9.02 5.15 10.71
N ASN A 167 9.45 5.95 9.72
CA ASN A 167 10.49 6.96 9.88
C ASN A 167 10.14 8.24 9.11
N ILE A 168 10.83 9.32 9.44
CA ILE A 168 10.81 10.57 8.68
C ILE A 168 12.23 10.83 8.18
N HIS A 169 12.35 11.05 6.88
CA HIS A 169 13.58 11.45 6.21
C HIS A 169 13.35 12.78 5.50
N GLY A 170 13.81 13.88 6.10
CA GLY A 170 13.56 15.22 5.59
C GLY A 170 12.05 15.55 5.56
N ASP A 171 11.52 15.73 4.37
CA ASP A 171 10.11 16.01 4.07
C ASP A 171 9.32 14.77 3.61
N ARG A 172 9.89 13.59 3.80
CA ARG A 172 9.31 12.29 3.44
C ARG A 172 8.94 11.48 4.68
N PHE A 173 7.71 10.97 4.68
CA PHE A 173 7.27 9.96 5.63
C PHE A 173 7.40 8.59 4.99
N VAL A 174 8.13 7.69 5.63
CA VAL A 174 8.44 6.36 5.13
C VAL A 174 7.82 5.32 6.04
N SER A 175 7.00 4.44 5.47
CA SER A 175 6.45 3.26 6.14
C SER A 175 6.95 2.01 5.42
N GLU A 176 7.53 1.07 6.16
CA GLU A 176 8.08 -0.17 5.65
C GLU A 176 7.41 -1.37 6.31
N ILE A 177 6.80 -2.24 5.50
CA ILE A 177 6.32 -3.55 5.91
C ILE A 177 7.42 -4.55 5.62
N ILE A 178 7.86 -5.27 6.65
CA ILE A 178 8.88 -6.32 6.56
C ILE A 178 8.20 -7.65 6.87
N VAL A 179 8.33 -8.63 5.97
CA VAL A 179 7.71 -9.94 6.13
C VAL A 179 8.77 -11.03 6.02
N ASN A 180 8.93 -11.83 7.05
CA ASN A 180 9.77 -13.03 7.03
C ASN A 180 8.92 -14.22 6.58
N VAL A 181 9.27 -14.81 5.42
CA VAL A 181 8.46 -15.87 4.78
C VAL A 181 8.74 -17.24 5.38
N LYS A 182 9.97 -17.51 5.78
CA LYS A 182 10.31 -18.77 6.50
C LYS A 182 10.13 -18.59 8.01
N GLU A 183 9.32 -19.46 8.59
CA GLU A 183 9.26 -19.61 10.04
C GLU A 183 10.65 -20.08 10.55
N LYS A 184 11.14 -19.38 11.58
CA LYS A 184 12.28 -19.86 12.37
C LYS A 184 11.88 -21.03 13.23
#